data_90635583254d5002456d8b8815eb6fd9
#
_entry.id   90635583254d5002456d8b8815eb6fd9
#
_cell.length_a   1.000
_cell.length_b   1.000
_cell.length_c   1.000
_cell.angle_alpha   90.00
_cell.angle_beta   90.00
_cell.angle_gamma   90.00
#
_symmetry.space_group_name_H-M   'P 1'
#
loop_
_entity.id
_entity.type
_entity.pdbx_description
1 polymer ?
#
loop_
_entity_poly.entity_id
_entity_poly.type
_entity_poly.pdbx_seq_one_letter_code
_entity_poly.pdbx_strand_id
1 'polypeptide(L)'
;MTKSTIEPRFIAIEGAIGAGKTSLVSLLGEQYGARLILENTDSNPFISKFYEDKEAYSFQTQVFFLLSRYNQYMQLAQRDLFNSVVVIDYLFQRDKIFARLNLEDHEFNLYEQIFNLIDAKAPKPDLVIYLQASTEVLQERVAKRGREYEAFMDPDYLDSVNKAFNNFFFYYSETPLLVINTNEIDFVEKKCDLDELIKKVNSHKIGREYYN
;
A
#
# COMPACT_ATOMS: atom_id res chain seq x y z
N MET A 1 -20.01 28.31 -14.21
CA MET A 1 -18.56 28.13 -13.96
C MET A 1 -18.38 26.74 -13.42
N THR A 2 -18.10 25.78 -14.26
CA THR A 2 -17.75 24.41 -13.88
C THR A 2 -16.40 24.48 -13.14
N LYS A 3 -16.41 24.22 -11.85
CA LYS A 3 -15.17 23.99 -11.09
C LYS A 3 -14.47 22.80 -11.75
N SER A 4 -13.34 23.05 -12.39
CA SER A 4 -12.43 22.02 -12.87
C SER A 4 -12.05 21.16 -11.65
N THR A 5 -12.68 20.01 -11.53
CA THR A 5 -12.26 18.98 -10.57
C THR A 5 -10.98 18.41 -11.14
N ILE A 6 -9.84 18.81 -10.59
CA ILE A 6 -8.55 18.16 -10.91
C ILE A 6 -8.65 16.77 -10.26
N GLU A 7 -8.88 15.77 -11.07
CA GLU A 7 -8.80 14.38 -10.64
C GLU A 7 -7.36 14.06 -10.24
N PRO A 8 -7.13 13.30 -9.15
CA PRO A 8 -5.78 12.89 -8.79
C PRO A 8 -5.20 12.04 -9.93
N ARG A 9 -3.96 12.35 -10.32
CA ARG A 9 -3.26 11.63 -11.41
C ARG A 9 -2.42 10.48 -10.92
N PHE A 10 -1.96 10.54 -9.66
CA PHE A 10 -1.21 9.49 -9.04
C PHE A 10 -1.83 9.13 -7.69
N ILE A 11 -2.46 7.94 -7.62
CA ILE A 11 -3.15 7.43 -6.44
C ILE A 11 -2.37 6.23 -5.90
N ALA A 12 -2.01 6.28 -4.61
CA ALA A 12 -1.45 5.14 -3.90
C ALA A 12 -2.51 4.52 -2.97
N ILE A 13 -2.66 3.20 -3.04
CA ILE A 13 -3.57 2.44 -2.18
C ILE A 13 -2.75 1.66 -1.17
N GLU A 14 -3.05 1.86 0.10
CA GLU A 14 -2.35 1.23 1.20
C GLU A 14 -3.27 0.50 2.18
N GLY A 15 -2.66 -0.37 2.96
CA GLY A 15 -3.32 -1.17 3.98
C GLY A 15 -2.50 -2.40 4.35
N ALA A 16 -2.80 -3.01 5.47
CA ALA A 16 -2.14 -4.23 5.91
C ALA A 16 -2.35 -5.40 4.93
N ILE A 17 -1.69 -6.53 5.18
CA ILE A 17 -1.86 -7.75 4.39
C ILE A 17 -3.33 -8.20 4.51
N GLY A 18 -3.99 -8.46 3.38
CA GLY A 18 -5.41 -8.83 3.37
C GLY A 18 -6.41 -7.67 3.31
N ALA A 19 -5.97 -6.40 3.33
CA ALA A 19 -6.87 -5.23 3.37
C ALA A 19 -7.71 -5.01 2.09
N GLY A 20 -7.41 -5.70 0.96
CA GLY A 20 -8.16 -5.56 -0.29
C GLY A 20 -7.55 -4.58 -1.29
N LYS A 21 -6.29 -4.19 -1.13
CA LYS A 21 -5.59 -3.24 -1.99
C LYS A 21 -5.70 -3.56 -3.49
N THR A 22 -5.34 -4.77 -3.88
CA THR A 22 -5.34 -5.19 -5.29
C THR A 22 -6.73 -5.11 -5.92
N SER A 23 -7.78 -5.46 -5.17
CA SER A 23 -9.17 -5.34 -5.63
C SER A 23 -9.53 -3.88 -5.91
N LEU A 24 -9.20 -2.96 -4.98
CA LEU A 24 -9.49 -1.54 -5.18
C LEU A 24 -8.66 -0.95 -6.32
N VAL A 25 -7.39 -1.34 -6.46
CA VAL A 25 -6.54 -0.91 -7.59
C VAL A 25 -7.17 -1.28 -8.92
N SER A 26 -7.66 -2.52 -9.07
CA SER A 26 -8.32 -2.99 -10.28
C SER A 26 -9.59 -2.18 -10.59
N LEU A 27 -10.44 -1.96 -9.58
CA LEU A 27 -11.70 -1.20 -9.73
C LEU A 27 -11.45 0.26 -10.11
N LEU A 28 -10.50 0.94 -9.46
CA LEU A 28 -10.14 2.32 -9.83
C LEU A 28 -9.43 2.36 -11.19
N GLY A 29 -8.68 1.32 -11.53
CA GLY A 29 -8.06 1.16 -12.84
C GLY A 29 -9.07 1.14 -13.97
N GLU A 30 -10.12 0.35 -13.84
CA GLU A 30 -11.24 0.30 -14.78
C GLU A 30 -11.99 1.64 -14.84
N GLN A 31 -12.28 2.23 -13.67
CA GLN A 31 -13.03 3.48 -13.57
C GLN A 31 -12.32 4.66 -14.25
N TYR A 32 -11.00 4.77 -14.09
CA TYR A 32 -10.23 5.91 -14.62
C TYR A 32 -9.48 5.60 -15.91
N GLY A 33 -9.54 4.36 -16.43
CA GLY A 33 -8.64 3.93 -17.51
C GLY A 33 -7.17 4.07 -17.10
N ALA A 34 -6.86 3.83 -15.82
CA ALA A 34 -5.58 4.13 -15.23
C ALA A 34 -4.52 3.08 -15.55
N ARG A 35 -3.27 3.51 -15.59
CA ARG A 35 -2.14 2.58 -15.55
C ARG A 35 -2.00 2.02 -14.13
N LEU A 36 -2.02 0.69 -14.02
CA LEU A 36 -1.85 -0.01 -12.77
C LEU A 36 -0.39 -0.40 -12.53
N ILE A 37 0.05 -0.24 -11.28
CA ILE A 37 1.34 -0.74 -10.80
C ILE A 37 1.06 -1.59 -9.58
N LEU A 38 1.26 -2.88 -9.75
CA LEU A 38 1.02 -3.87 -8.71
C LEU A 38 2.35 -4.36 -8.13
N GLU A 39 2.36 -4.53 -6.82
CA GLU A 39 3.47 -5.20 -6.17
C GLU A 39 3.49 -6.67 -6.58
N ASN A 40 4.63 -7.12 -7.10
CA ASN A 40 4.88 -8.52 -7.37
C ASN A 40 5.66 -9.15 -6.21
N THR A 41 4.94 -9.48 -5.14
CA THR A 41 5.54 -10.11 -3.95
C THR A 41 6.24 -11.42 -4.30
N ASP A 42 5.67 -12.19 -5.24
CA ASP A 42 6.18 -13.50 -5.64
C ASP A 42 7.51 -13.41 -6.40
N SER A 43 7.88 -12.23 -6.89
CA SER A 43 9.20 -12.00 -7.51
C SER A 43 10.34 -11.93 -6.51
N ASN A 44 10.04 -11.80 -5.21
CA ASN A 44 11.08 -11.75 -4.18
C ASN A 44 11.56 -13.19 -3.87
N PRO A 45 12.83 -13.52 -4.19
CA PRO A 45 13.35 -14.89 -4.02
C PRO A 45 13.50 -15.30 -2.55
N PHE A 46 13.36 -14.36 -1.63
CA PHE A 46 13.49 -14.58 -0.20
C PHE A 46 12.14 -14.73 0.52
N ILE A 47 11.00 -14.46 -0.15
CA ILE A 47 9.71 -14.33 0.53
C ILE A 47 9.26 -15.60 1.26
N SER A 48 9.40 -16.77 0.64
CA SER A 48 9.05 -18.05 1.28
C SER A 48 9.93 -18.32 2.48
N LYS A 49 11.24 -18.13 2.32
CA LYS A 49 12.22 -18.32 3.40
C LYS A 49 12.02 -17.33 4.55
N PHE A 50 11.61 -16.11 4.26
CA PHE A 50 11.28 -15.11 5.27
C PHE A 50 10.13 -15.57 6.19
N TYR A 51 9.09 -16.19 5.65
CA TYR A 51 7.99 -16.70 6.48
C TYR A 51 8.37 -17.96 7.28
N GLU A 52 9.34 -18.74 6.79
CA GLU A 52 9.89 -19.92 7.49
C GLU A 52 10.89 -19.51 8.58
N ASP A 53 11.77 -18.57 8.29
CA ASP A 53 12.86 -18.11 9.18
C ASP A 53 13.08 -16.58 9.00
N LYS A 54 12.36 -15.80 9.79
CA LYS A 54 12.42 -14.34 9.71
C LYS A 54 13.80 -13.80 10.08
N GLU A 55 14.42 -14.34 11.10
CA GLU A 55 15.71 -13.86 11.62
C GLU A 55 16.79 -13.94 10.54
N ALA A 56 16.87 -15.06 9.82
CA ALA A 56 17.88 -15.26 8.78
C ALA A 56 17.63 -14.47 7.49
N TYR A 57 16.35 -14.17 7.14
CA TYR A 57 15.99 -13.65 5.82
C TYR A 57 15.34 -12.27 5.81
N SER A 58 15.12 -11.62 6.95
CA SER A 58 14.47 -10.32 7.02
C SER A 58 15.21 -9.25 6.23
N PHE A 59 16.51 -9.09 6.45
CA PHE A 59 17.29 -8.03 5.81
C PHE A 59 17.27 -8.13 4.28
N GLN A 60 17.57 -9.31 3.74
CA GLN A 60 17.58 -9.56 2.30
C GLN A 60 16.21 -9.30 1.68
N THR A 61 15.14 -9.73 2.37
CA THR A 61 13.76 -9.55 1.93
C THR A 61 13.38 -8.08 1.87
N GLN A 62 13.71 -7.30 2.90
CA GLN A 62 13.38 -5.87 2.96
C GLN A 62 14.18 -5.06 1.95
N VAL A 63 15.48 -5.34 1.79
CA VAL A 63 16.31 -4.65 0.79
C VAL A 63 15.86 -4.97 -0.63
N PHE A 64 15.47 -6.22 -0.91
CA PHE A 64 14.93 -6.59 -2.23
C PHE A 64 13.65 -5.81 -2.54
N PHE A 65 12.69 -5.74 -1.61
CA PHE A 65 11.47 -4.97 -1.80
C PHE A 65 11.74 -3.49 -2.01
N LEU A 66 12.61 -2.91 -1.19
CA LEU A 66 12.98 -1.50 -1.32
C LEU A 66 13.53 -1.16 -2.71
N LEU A 67 14.48 -1.95 -3.21
CA LEU A 67 15.10 -1.73 -4.53
C LEU A 67 14.11 -2.00 -5.67
N SER A 68 13.27 -3.03 -5.56
CA SER A 68 12.24 -3.34 -6.54
C SER A 68 11.23 -2.19 -6.67
N ARG A 69 10.72 -1.68 -5.55
CA ARG A 69 9.78 -0.55 -5.52
C ARG A 69 10.43 0.73 -6.04
N TYR A 70 11.66 1.01 -5.63
CA TYR A 70 12.40 2.15 -6.16
C TYR A 70 12.51 2.13 -7.69
N ASN A 71 12.86 0.97 -8.26
CA ASN A 71 12.93 0.82 -9.72
C ASN A 71 11.56 1.05 -10.39
N GLN A 72 10.47 0.60 -9.80
CA GLN A 72 9.11 0.84 -10.31
C GLN A 72 8.75 2.34 -10.24
N TYR A 73 9.04 3.02 -9.14
CA TYR A 73 8.83 4.47 -8.99
C TYR A 73 9.65 5.31 -9.98
N MET A 74 10.91 4.93 -10.21
CA MET A 74 11.75 5.62 -11.21
C MET A 74 11.23 5.45 -12.64
N GLN A 75 10.63 4.31 -12.97
CA GLN A 75 9.99 4.12 -14.27
C GLN A 75 8.71 4.96 -14.43
N LEU A 76 8.02 5.27 -13.33
CA LEU A 76 6.89 6.20 -13.34
C LEU A 76 7.34 7.61 -13.71
N ALA A 77 8.35 8.12 -12.99
CA ALA A 77 8.86 9.47 -13.19
C ALA A 77 9.32 9.73 -14.64
N GLN A 78 9.84 8.71 -15.33
CA GLN A 78 10.29 8.82 -16.72
C GLN A 78 9.18 8.79 -17.76
N ARG A 79 8.00 8.22 -17.44
CA ARG A 79 6.89 8.02 -18.39
C ARG A 79 5.73 8.98 -18.23
N ASP A 80 5.75 9.81 -17.19
CA ASP A 80 4.64 10.69 -16.81
C ASP A 80 4.43 11.92 -17.73
N LEU A 81 5.10 11.94 -18.88
CA LEU A 81 4.92 12.98 -19.90
C LEU A 81 3.61 12.86 -20.70
N PHE A 82 2.82 11.79 -20.52
CA PHE A 82 1.64 11.50 -21.36
C PHE A 82 0.34 11.16 -20.57
N ASN A 83 -0.06 12.00 -19.64
CA ASN A 83 -1.46 12.20 -19.23
C ASN A 83 -2.32 11.02 -18.75
N SER A 84 -1.81 9.90 -18.30
CA SER A 84 -2.65 8.84 -17.73
C SER A 84 -2.67 8.91 -16.20
N VAL A 85 -3.83 8.64 -15.62
CA VAL A 85 -3.95 8.35 -14.18
C VAL A 85 -3.14 7.11 -13.88
N VAL A 86 -2.42 7.13 -12.77
CA VAL A 86 -1.67 5.98 -12.26
C VAL A 86 -2.25 5.57 -10.92
N VAL A 87 -2.50 4.29 -10.74
CA VAL A 87 -2.92 3.70 -9.47
C VAL A 87 -1.91 2.62 -9.08
N ILE A 88 -1.37 2.74 -7.86
CA ILE A 88 -0.35 1.83 -7.31
C ILE A 88 -0.87 1.20 -6.02
N ASP A 89 -0.57 -0.08 -5.77
CA ASP A 89 -1.03 -0.81 -4.58
C ASP A 89 -0.06 -0.74 -3.38
N TYR A 90 0.79 0.25 -3.38
CA TYR A 90 1.68 0.56 -2.24
C TYR A 90 2.15 2.02 -2.24
N LEU A 91 2.48 2.51 -1.05
CA LEU A 91 3.19 3.77 -0.83
C LEU A 91 4.67 3.47 -0.59
N PHE A 92 5.60 4.26 -1.13
CA PHE A 92 7.04 4.00 -0.99
C PHE A 92 7.48 3.94 0.48
N GLN A 93 6.94 4.82 1.34
CA GLN A 93 7.23 4.87 2.76
C GLN A 93 6.79 3.63 3.56
N ARG A 94 5.90 2.80 3.01
CA ARG A 94 5.48 1.52 3.61
C ARG A 94 6.65 0.61 3.94
N ASP A 95 7.73 0.69 3.16
CA ASP A 95 8.92 -0.13 3.38
C ASP A 95 9.51 0.05 4.76
N LYS A 96 9.49 1.28 5.29
CA LYS A 96 9.95 1.56 6.67
C LYS A 96 9.11 0.85 7.73
N ILE A 97 7.80 0.65 7.49
CA ILE A 97 6.92 -0.06 8.44
C ILE A 97 7.38 -1.50 8.58
N PHE A 98 7.56 -2.19 7.45
CA PHE A 98 8.02 -3.58 7.46
C PHE A 98 9.45 -3.73 7.93
N ALA A 99 10.34 -2.83 7.51
CA ALA A 99 11.72 -2.85 7.97
C ALA A 99 11.81 -2.70 9.50
N ARG A 100 11.04 -1.77 10.09
CA ARG A 100 11.04 -1.57 11.54
C ARG A 100 10.47 -2.75 12.32
N LEU A 101 9.54 -3.51 11.74
CA LEU A 101 8.96 -4.69 12.36
C LEU A 101 9.86 -5.93 12.28
N ASN A 102 10.70 -6.01 11.25
CA ASN A 102 11.37 -7.27 10.90
C ASN A 102 12.90 -7.21 11.07
N LEU A 103 13.50 -6.03 11.14
CA LEU A 103 14.95 -5.86 11.23
C LEU A 103 15.39 -5.57 12.66
N GLU A 104 16.54 -6.13 13.03
CA GLU A 104 17.23 -5.72 14.25
C GLU A 104 17.74 -4.27 14.13
N ASP A 105 18.04 -3.63 15.25
CA ASP A 105 18.42 -2.20 15.27
C ASP A 105 19.63 -1.89 14.37
N HIS A 106 20.63 -2.75 14.33
CA HIS A 106 21.82 -2.54 13.49
C HIS A 106 21.50 -2.73 11.99
N GLU A 107 20.63 -3.67 11.62
CA GLU A 107 20.16 -3.89 10.26
C GLU A 107 19.24 -2.74 9.82
N PHE A 108 18.33 -2.31 10.70
CA PHE A 108 17.44 -1.19 10.44
C PHE A 108 18.23 0.10 10.19
N ASN A 109 19.28 0.37 10.97
CA ASN A 109 20.14 1.54 10.76
C ASN A 109 20.81 1.52 9.38
N LEU A 110 21.27 0.37 8.90
CA LEU A 110 21.84 0.24 7.55
C LEU A 110 20.75 0.39 6.48
N TYR A 111 19.62 -0.26 6.68
CA TYR A 111 18.46 -0.13 5.79
C TYR A 111 18.00 1.33 5.66
N GLU A 112 17.90 2.06 6.78
CA GLU A 112 17.45 3.45 6.79
C GLU A 112 18.41 4.39 6.03
N GLN A 113 19.72 4.15 6.10
CA GLN A 113 20.68 4.88 5.28
C GLN A 113 20.41 4.67 3.78
N ILE A 114 20.18 3.42 3.34
CA ILE A 114 19.86 3.11 1.96
C ILE A 114 18.52 3.76 1.58
N PHE A 115 17.50 3.64 2.42
CA PHE A 115 16.18 4.23 2.19
C PHE A 115 16.27 5.75 1.97
N ASN A 116 16.96 6.47 2.84
CA ASN A 116 17.07 7.92 2.78
C ASN A 116 17.80 8.42 1.51
N LEU A 117 18.73 7.64 0.96
CA LEU A 117 19.40 7.97 -0.30
C LEU A 117 18.47 7.94 -1.52
N ILE A 118 17.40 7.15 -1.47
CA ILE A 118 16.51 6.91 -2.61
C ILE A 118 15.12 7.52 -2.44
N ASP A 119 14.60 7.66 -1.22
CA ASP A 119 13.26 8.22 -0.93
C ASP A 119 13.09 9.65 -1.48
N ALA A 120 14.10 10.48 -1.37
CA ALA A 120 14.07 11.86 -1.87
C ALA A 120 13.81 11.98 -3.38
N LYS A 121 13.95 10.90 -4.14
CA LYS A 121 13.75 10.83 -5.60
C LYS A 121 12.41 10.20 -5.98
N ALA A 122 11.71 9.60 -5.03
CA ALA A 122 10.43 8.96 -5.29
C ALA A 122 9.32 10.02 -5.48
N PRO A 123 8.54 9.98 -6.58
CA PRO A 123 7.42 10.89 -6.76
C PRO A 123 6.38 10.65 -5.67
N LYS A 124 5.79 11.74 -5.16
CA LYS A 124 4.71 11.66 -4.16
C LYS A 124 3.35 11.50 -4.84
N PRO A 125 2.44 10.66 -4.30
CA PRO A 125 1.09 10.57 -4.84
C PRO A 125 0.29 11.85 -4.56
N ASP A 126 -0.70 12.11 -5.42
CA ASP A 126 -1.68 13.20 -5.22
C ASP A 126 -2.72 12.84 -4.15
N LEU A 127 -2.97 11.54 -3.97
CA LEU A 127 -3.89 10.98 -2.99
C LEU A 127 -3.38 9.63 -2.49
N VAL A 128 -3.43 9.44 -1.18
CA VAL A 128 -3.27 8.13 -0.56
C VAL A 128 -4.63 7.63 -0.06
N ILE A 129 -4.97 6.39 -0.39
CA ILE A 129 -6.16 5.69 0.13
C ILE A 129 -5.66 4.61 1.09
N TYR A 130 -6.01 4.73 2.36
CA TYR A 130 -5.67 3.75 3.38
C TYR A 130 -6.87 2.86 3.70
N LEU A 131 -6.74 1.56 3.39
CA LEU A 131 -7.73 0.53 3.70
C LEU A 131 -7.49 0.02 5.12
N GLN A 132 -8.37 0.38 6.03
CA GLN A 132 -8.33 -0.03 7.42
C GLN A 132 -9.28 -1.21 7.64
N ALA A 133 -8.82 -2.25 8.34
CA ALA A 133 -9.64 -3.39 8.76
C ALA A 133 -9.20 -3.90 10.13
N SER A 134 -10.07 -4.63 10.82
CA SER A 134 -9.69 -5.36 12.04
C SER A 134 -8.78 -6.54 11.70
N THR A 135 -7.99 -6.97 12.67
CA THR A 135 -7.05 -8.09 12.47
C THR A 135 -7.78 -9.38 12.11
N GLU A 136 -8.98 -9.62 12.69
CA GLU A 136 -9.82 -10.78 12.39
C GLU A 136 -10.24 -10.81 10.92
N VAL A 137 -10.74 -9.68 10.40
CA VAL A 137 -11.12 -9.56 8.98
C VAL A 137 -9.93 -9.76 8.05
N LEU A 138 -8.77 -9.25 8.43
CA LEU A 138 -7.53 -9.46 7.65
C LEU A 138 -7.13 -10.94 7.62
N GLN A 139 -7.19 -11.64 8.76
CA GLN A 139 -6.90 -13.08 8.86
C GLN A 139 -7.83 -13.91 7.97
N GLU A 140 -9.14 -13.65 8.03
CA GLU A 140 -10.13 -14.32 7.17
C GLU A 140 -9.83 -14.12 5.68
N ARG A 141 -9.49 -12.90 5.27
CA ARG A 141 -9.18 -12.57 3.87
C ARG A 141 -7.87 -13.20 3.40
N VAL A 142 -6.85 -13.24 4.25
CA VAL A 142 -5.57 -13.91 3.98
C VAL A 142 -5.80 -15.41 3.80
N ALA A 143 -6.53 -16.04 4.71
CA ALA A 143 -6.87 -17.46 4.63
C ALA A 143 -7.67 -17.79 3.35
N LYS A 144 -8.66 -16.95 2.99
CA LYS A 144 -9.47 -17.12 1.76
C LYS A 144 -8.62 -16.97 0.49
N ARG A 145 -7.60 -16.10 0.48
CA ARG A 145 -6.69 -15.90 -0.65
C ARG A 145 -5.80 -17.11 -0.91
N GLY A 146 -5.35 -17.80 0.14
CA GLY A 146 -4.69 -19.09 0.09
C GLY A 146 -3.31 -19.11 -0.58
N ARG A 147 -2.47 -18.09 -0.41
CA ARG A 147 -1.09 -18.10 -0.88
C ARG A 147 -0.25 -19.07 -0.04
N GLU A 148 0.49 -19.98 -0.69
CA GLU A 148 1.24 -21.04 0.00
C GLU A 148 2.18 -20.52 1.10
N TYR A 149 2.96 -19.48 0.83
CA TYR A 149 3.89 -18.92 1.81
C TYR A 149 3.20 -18.19 2.96
N GLU A 150 1.95 -17.75 2.80
CA GLU A 150 1.18 -17.12 3.87
C GLU A 150 0.63 -18.15 4.87
N ALA A 151 0.62 -19.45 4.52
CA ALA A 151 0.26 -20.49 5.46
C ALA A 151 1.21 -20.59 6.67
N PHE A 152 2.44 -20.09 6.52
CA PHE A 152 3.44 -20.01 7.59
C PHE A 152 3.43 -18.68 8.34
N MET A 153 2.50 -17.76 8.00
CA MET A 153 2.41 -16.46 8.66
C MET A 153 1.85 -16.62 10.07
N ASP A 154 2.61 -16.16 11.04
CA ASP A 154 2.17 -16.08 12.42
C ASP A 154 1.00 -15.07 12.54
N PRO A 155 -0.14 -15.46 13.14
CA PRO A 155 -1.25 -14.54 13.40
C PRO A 155 -0.85 -13.28 14.18
N ASP A 156 0.06 -13.40 15.15
CA ASP A 156 0.56 -12.27 15.95
C ASP A 156 1.40 -11.32 15.08
N TYR A 157 2.06 -11.83 14.05
CA TYR A 157 2.76 -11.00 13.08
C TYR A 157 1.79 -10.14 12.26
N LEU A 158 0.67 -10.72 11.80
CA LEU A 158 -0.35 -9.94 11.06
C LEU A 158 -0.96 -8.84 11.93
N ASP A 159 -1.21 -9.11 13.21
CA ASP A 159 -1.68 -8.12 14.18
C ASP A 159 -0.64 -7.00 14.38
N SER A 160 0.64 -7.35 14.51
CA SER A 160 1.73 -6.38 14.65
C SER A 160 1.85 -5.49 13.41
N VAL A 161 1.73 -6.08 12.22
CA VAL A 161 1.69 -5.34 10.95
C VAL A 161 0.50 -4.39 10.92
N ASN A 162 -0.70 -4.86 11.26
CA ASN A 162 -1.91 -4.03 11.26
C ASN A 162 -1.80 -2.85 12.22
N LYS A 163 -1.30 -3.07 13.44
CA LYS A 163 -1.03 -2.02 14.43
C LYS A 163 -0.02 -0.99 13.93
N ALA A 164 1.05 -1.45 13.28
CA ALA A 164 2.09 -0.57 12.74
C ALA A 164 1.55 0.30 11.59
N PHE A 165 0.73 -0.26 10.69
CA PHE A 165 0.04 0.49 9.64
C PHE A 165 -0.92 1.53 10.22
N ASN A 166 -1.77 1.15 11.17
CA ASN A 166 -2.68 2.07 11.84
C ASN A 166 -1.93 3.23 12.51
N ASN A 167 -0.83 2.95 13.19
CA ASN A 167 0.01 3.96 13.82
C ASN A 167 0.66 4.88 12.78
N PHE A 168 1.22 4.34 11.72
CA PHE A 168 1.83 5.13 10.64
C PHE A 168 0.81 6.08 10.01
N PHE A 169 -0.36 5.57 9.59
CA PHE A 169 -1.36 6.37 8.94
C PHE A 169 -2.10 7.32 9.89
N PHE A 170 -2.09 7.06 11.19
CA PHE A 170 -2.57 8.01 12.19
C PHE A 170 -1.76 9.32 12.20
N TYR A 171 -0.46 9.25 11.96
CA TYR A 171 0.42 10.44 11.91
C TYR A 171 0.72 10.92 10.48
N TYR A 172 0.29 10.20 9.46
CA TYR A 172 0.58 10.53 8.07
C TYR A 172 -0.07 11.87 7.66
N SER A 173 0.72 12.80 7.11
CA SER A 173 0.27 14.13 6.71
C SER A 173 0.98 14.67 5.45
N GLU A 174 1.73 13.82 4.73
CA GLU A 174 2.54 14.27 3.60
C GLU A 174 1.70 14.61 2.36
N THR A 175 0.60 13.88 2.16
CA THR A 175 -0.33 14.08 1.04
C THR A 175 -1.77 13.90 1.53
N PRO A 176 -2.80 14.29 0.76
CA PRO A 176 -4.19 13.99 1.10
C PRO A 176 -4.39 12.50 1.39
N LEU A 177 -5.12 12.19 2.47
CA LEU A 177 -5.35 10.83 2.95
C LEU A 177 -6.84 10.54 3.07
N LEU A 178 -7.33 9.54 2.34
CA LEU A 178 -8.67 8.98 2.49
C LEU A 178 -8.57 7.64 3.24
N VAL A 179 -9.12 7.58 4.44
CA VAL A 179 -9.16 6.34 5.26
C VAL A 179 -10.51 5.66 5.04
N ILE A 180 -10.50 4.39 4.63
CA ILE A 180 -11.70 3.60 4.36
C ILE A 180 -11.77 2.45 5.36
N ASN A 181 -12.85 2.39 6.15
CA ASN A 181 -13.12 1.27 7.03
C ASN A 181 -13.71 0.10 6.24
N THR A 182 -12.88 -0.86 5.87
CA THR A 182 -13.30 -2.01 5.07
C THR A 182 -13.96 -3.15 5.87
N ASN A 183 -14.23 -2.96 7.16
CA ASN A 183 -15.14 -3.83 7.89
C ASN A 183 -16.59 -3.51 7.54
N GLU A 184 -16.90 -2.22 7.30
CA GLU A 184 -18.24 -1.72 7.04
C GLU A 184 -18.50 -1.52 5.54
N ILE A 185 -17.47 -1.09 4.80
CA ILE A 185 -17.56 -0.76 3.38
C ILE A 185 -17.09 -1.94 2.53
N ASP A 186 -17.95 -2.41 1.64
CA ASP A 186 -17.67 -3.50 0.69
C ASP A 186 -17.76 -3.00 -0.76
N PHE A 187 -16.72 -2.35 -1.21
CA PHE A 187 -16.61 -1.82 -2.57
C PHE A 187 -16.43 -2.91 -3.65
N VAL A 188 -16.27 -4.18 -3.26
CA VAL A 188 -16.14 -5.31 -4.20
C VAL A 188 -17.50 -5.86 -4.58
N GLU A 189 -18.34 -6.15 -3.58
CA GLU A 189 -19.65 -6.79 -3.80
C GLU A 189 -20.79 -5.75 -3.91
N LYS A 190 -20.64 -4.57 -3.29
CA LYS A 190 -21.67 -3.53 -3.27
C LYS A 190 -21.32 -2.34 -4.17
N LYS A 191 -22.00 -2.24 -5.29
CA LYS A 191 -21.81 -1.15 -6.24
C LYS A 191 -22.03 0.24 -5.63
N CYS A 192 -23.00 0.37 -4.70
CA CYS A 192 -23.26 1.65 -4.02
C CYS A 192 -22.03 2.13 -3.23
N ASP A 193 -21.33 1.21 -2.54
CA ASP A 193 -20.14 1.53 -1.77
C ASP A 193 -19.00 1.97 -2.68
N LEU A 194 -18.83 1.30 -3.83
CA LEU A 194 -17.87 1.68 -4.85
C LEU A 194 -18.17 3.06 -5.45
N ASP A 195 -19.43 3.32 -5.85
CA ASP A 195 -19.84 4.59 -6.45
C ASP A 195 -19.61 5.77 -5.49
N GLU A 196 -19.88 5.56 -4.19
CA GLU A 196 -19.63 6.59 -3.16
C GLU A 196 -18.14 6.78 -2.91
N LEU A 197 -17.35 5.70 -2.86
CA LEU A 197 -15.90 5.76 -2.76
C LEU A 197 -15.30 6.57 -3.91
N ILE A 198 -15.72 6.33 -5.15
CA ILE A 198 -15.27 7.08 -6.33
C ILE A 198 -15.59 8.57 -6.19
N LYS A 199 -16.79 8.93 -5.71
CA LYS A 199 -17.15 10.33 -5.44
C LYS A 199 -16.21 10.97 -4.43
N LYS A 200 -15.87 10.26 -3.35
CA LYS A 200 -14.92 10.72 -2.35
C LYS A 200 -13.51 10.90 -2.91
N VAL A 201 -13.01 9.93 -3.69
CA VAL A 201 -11.71 10.03 -4.38
C VAL A 201 -11.65 11.27 -5.26
N ASN A 202 -12.70 11.57 -6.01
CA ASN A 202 -12.75 12.74 -6.90
C ASN A 202 -12.89 14.08 -6.17
N SER A 203 -13.47 14.09 -4.98
CA SER A 203 -13.71 15.31 -4.20
C SER A 203 -12.64 15.62 -3.17
N HIS A 204 -11.94 14.59 -2.66
CA HIS A 204 -10.96 14.76 -1.59
C HIS A 204 -9.63 15.35 -2.12
N LYS A 205 -9.22 16.49 -1.59
CA LYS A 205 -8.05 17.25 -2.10
C LYS A 205 -7.05 17.65 -1.02
N ILE A 206 -7.46 17.69 0.23
CA ILE A 206 -6.64 18.27 1.31
C ILE A 206 -6.94 17.54 2.62
N GLY A 207 -5.87 17.24 3.36
CA GLY A 207 -5.96 16.74 4.72
C GLY A 207 -6.40 15.27 4.79
N ARG A 208 -7.12 14.91 5.82
CA ARG A 208 -7.59 13.55 6.10
C ARG A 208 -9.10 13.50 6.10
N GLU A 209 -9.64 12.51 5.41
CA GLU A 209 -11.07 12.18 5.40
C GLU A 209 -11.27 10.70 5.76
N TYR A 210 -12.37 10.40 6.47
CA TYR A 210 -12.77 9.04 6.82
C TYR A 210 -14.04 8.67 6.07
N TYR A 211 -14.08 7.43 5.58
CA TYR A 211 -15.24 6.79 5.02
C TYR A 211 -15.53 5.51 5.81
N ASN A 212 -16.57 5.58 6.66
CA ASN A 212 -17.07 4.52 7.55
C ASN A 212 -18.44 4.08 7.09
#